data_af8516f00d24eefc052dc43dd3ead790
#
_entry.id   af8516f00d24eefc052dc43dd3ead790
#
_cell.length_a   1.000
_cell.length_b   1.000
_cell.length_c   1.000
_cell.angle_alpha   90.00
_cell.angle_beta   90.00
_cell.angle_gamma   90.00
#
_symmetry.space_group_name_H-M   'P 1'
#
loop_
_entity.id
_entity.type
_entity.pdbx_description
1 polymer ?
#
loop_
_entity_poly.entity_id
_entity_poly.type
_entity_poly.pdbx_seq_one_letter_code
_entity_poly.pdbx_strand_id
1 'polypeptide(L)'
;MKLSKEQHNRFDKDGYLFFPSLFTYDETQYLVEAVPELYERREEYNYREKGSDAVRTNFAAHLYSKPFAKLSRHPRMIKPVEQLLGER
;
A
#
# COMPACT_ATOMS: atom_id res chain seq x y z
N MET A 1 -6.13 4.30 15.27
CA MET A 1 -4.92 3.60 15.75
C MET A 1 -3.91 4.61 16.28
N LYS A 2 -3.41 4.37 17.47
CA LYS A 2 -2.43 5.25 18.09
C LYS A 2 -1.14 4.49 18.35
N LEU A 3 -0.01 5.02 17.92
CA LEU A 3 1.28 4.42 18.16
C LEU A 3 1.68 4.56 19.63
N SER A 4 2.30 3.52 20.20
CA SER A 4 2.85 3.56 21.54
C SER A 4 4.15 4.36 21.56
N LYS A 5 4.57 4.79 22.76
CA LYS A 5 5.86 5.45 22.93
C LYS A 5 7.01 4.55 22.47
N GLU A 6 6.91 3.25 22.76
CA GLU A 6 7.89 2.27 22.33
C GLU A 6 7.99 2.19 20.81
N GLN A 7 6.85 2.23 20.10
CA GLN A 7 6.84 2.24 18.64
C GLN A 7 7.49 3.50 18.07
N HIS A 8 7.20 4.67 18.65
CA HIS A 8 7.86 5.91 18.26
C HIS A 8 9.37 5.83 18.43
N ASN A 9 9.82 5.31 19.56
CA ASN A 9 11.26 5.17 19.84
C ASN A 9 11.92 4.20 18.86
N ARG A 10 11.22 3.12 18.54
CA ARG A 10 11.73 2.12 17.57
C ARG A 10 11.86 2.72 16.19
N PHE A 11 10.88 3.51 15.75
CA PHE A 11 10.98 4.19 14.46
C PHE A 11 12.15 5.16 14.42
N ASP A 12 12.37 5.93 15.48
CA ASP A 12 13.48 6.87 15.56
C ASP A 12 14.83 6.14 15.49
N LYS A 13 14.92 4.96 16.08
CA LYS A 13 16.14 4.17 16.09
C LYS A 13 16.40 3.44 14.79
N ASP A 14 15.38 2.75 14.27
CA ASP A 14 15.51 1.80 13.17
C ASP A 14 15.16 2.40 11.81
N GLY A 15 14.37 3.47 11.78
CA GLY A 15 13.93 4.11 10.54
C GLY A 15 12.72 3.45 9.90
N TYR A 16 12.13 2.44 10.54
CA TYR A 16 10.93 1.76 10.04
C TYR A 16 10.14 1.14 11.19
N LEU A 17 8.87 0.80 10.89
CA LEU A 17 8.02 0.00 11.77
C LEU A 17 7.34 -1.09 10.94
N PHE A 18 7.17 -2.25 11.55
CA PHE A 18 6.44 -3.36 10.96
C PHE A 18 5.16 -3.62 11.76
N PHE A 19 4.04 -3.73 11.05
CA PHE A 19 2.74 -4.00 11.67
C PHE A 19 2.21 -5.35 11.17
N PRO A 20 2.51 -6.46 11.87
CA PRO A 20 2.00 -7.77 11.45
C PRO A 20 0.48 -7.81 11.58
N SER A 21 -0.17 -8.42 10.61
CA SER A 21 -1.62 -8.63 10.59
C SER A 21 -2.44 -7.34 10.76
N LEU A 22 -1.95 -6.24 10.21
CA LEU A 22 -2.64 -4.95 10.27
C LEU A 22 -4.00 -4.99 9.55
N PHE A 23 -4.07 -5.75 8.46
CA PHE A 23 -5.29 -5.95 7.69
C PHE A 23 -5.79 -7.37 7.83
N THR A 24 -7.12 -7.56 7.77
CA THR A 24 -7.71 -8.89 7.85
C THR A 24 -7.44 -9.67 6.56
N TYR A 25 -7.66 -10.99 6.61
CA TYR A 25 -7.56 -11.84 5.43
C TYR A 25 -8.49 -11.34 4.31
N ASP A 26 -9.74 -11.01 4.66
CA ASP A 26 -10.73 -10.56 3.67
C ASP A 26 -10.32 -9.23 3.03
N GLU A 27 -9.80 -8.30 3.82
CA GLU A 27 -9.29 -7.02 3.29
C GLU A 27 -8.13 -7.25 2.33
N THR A 28 -7.22 -8.14 2.67
CA THR A 28 -6.08 -8.48 1.82
C THR A 28 -6.54 -9.14 0.53
N GLN A 29 -7.49 -10.08 0.62
CA GLN A 29 -8.02 -10.77 -0.56
C GLN A 29 -8.74 -9.82 -1.51
N TYR A 30 -9.43 -8.82 -0.99
CA TYR A 30 -10.06 -7.80 -1.81
C TYR A 30 -9.03 -7.10 -2.71
N LEU A 31 -7.86 -6.78 -2.16
CA LEU A 31 -6.78 -6.18 -2.94
C LEU A 31 -6.16 -7.17 -3.92
N VAL A 32 -5.89 -8.39 -3.47
CA VAL A 32 -5.29 -9.44 -4.30
C VAL A 32 -6.15 -9.73 -5.51
N GLU A 33 -7.47 -9.82 -5.34
CA GLU A 33 -8.41 -10.11 -6.42
C GLU A 33 -8.51 -8.99 -7.45
N ALA A 34 -8.15 -7.76 -7.06
CA ALA A 34 -8.16 -6.62 -7.98
C ALA A 34 -6.94 -6.61 -8.93
N VAL A 35 -5.87 -7.29 -8.57
CA VAL A 35 -4.60 -7.22 -9.31
C VAL A 35 -4.65 -7.82 -10.72
N PRO A 36 -5.24 -9.02 -10.96
CA PRO A 36 -5.23 -9.60 -12.31
C PRO A 36 -5.84 -8.69 -13.37
N GLU A 37 -7.01 -8.12 -13.11
CA GLU A 37 -7.65 -7.19 -14.05
C GLU A 37 -6.80 -5.95 -14.28
N LEU A 38 -6.24 -5.40 -13.19
CA LEU A 38 -5.39 -4.23 -13.26
C LEU A 38 -4.15 -4.48 -14.13
N TYR A 39 -3.54 -5.66 -14.01
CA TYR A 39 -2.34 -6.01 -14.77
C TYR A 39 -2.63 -6.35 -16.23
N GLU A 40 -3.87 -6.69 -16.57
CA GLU A 40 -4.26 -6.94 -17.94
C GLU A 40 -4.39 -5.67 -18.78
N ARG A 41 -4.52 -4.51 -18.14
CA ARG A 41 -4.67 -3.24 -18.85
C ARG A 41 -3.41 -2.88 -19.62
N ARG A 42 -3.57 -2.52 -20.91
CA ARG A 42 -2.46 -2.10 -21.79
C ARG A 42 -2.31 -0.58 -21.74
N GLU A 43 -2.03 -0.08 -20.54
CA GLU A 43 -1.86 1.35 -20.29
C GLU A 43 -0.43 1.65 -19.87
N GLU A 44 -0.02 2.90 -19.99
CA GLU A 44 1.35 3.33 -19.66
C GLU A 44 1.72 3.10 -18.21
N TYR A 45 0.75 3.06 -17.30
CA TYR A 45 1.03 2.82 -15.89
C TYR A 45 1.44 1.37 -15.58
N ASN A 46 1.28 0.44 -16.53
CA ASN A 46 1.76 -0.93 -16.40
C ASN A 46 3.05 -1.11 -17.19
N TYR A 47 4.15 -1.16 -16.47
CA TYR A 47 5.47 -1.35 -17.08
C TYR A 47 5.74 -2.85 -17.20
N ARG A 48 5.88 -3.33 -18.44
CA ARG A 48 5.98 -4.76 -18.73
C ARG A 48 7.40 -5.19 -19.08
N GLU A 49 7.73 -6.44 -18.77
CA GLU A 49 8.99 -7.05 -19.17
C GLU A 49 8.94 -7.36 -20.66
N LYS A 50 10.06 -7.14 -21.37
CA LYS A 50 10.13 -7.34 -22.81
C LYS A 50 9.98 -8.80 -23.24
N GLY A 51 10.57 -9.73 -22.49
CA GLY A 51 10.59 -11.13 -22.90
C GLY A 51 9.34 -11.93 -22.59
N SER A 52 8.62 -11.58 -21.53
CA SER A 52 7.49 -12.36 -21.03
C SER A 52 6.15 -11.61 -21.01
N ASP A 53 6.17 -10.32 -21.28
CA ASP A 53 4.99 -9.44 -21.18
C ASP A 53 4.42 -9.37 -19.74
N ALA A 54 5.14 -9.87 -18.75
CA ALA A 54 4.72 -9.78 -17.35
C ALA A 54 4.81 -8.34 -16.84
N VAL A 55 3.85 -7.94 -16.01
CA VAL A 55 3.88 -6.61 -15.41
C VAL A 55 4.97 -6.57 -14.33
N ARG A 56 5.94 -5.70 -14.56
CA ARG A 56 7.04 -5.47 -13.62
C ARG A 56 6.67 -4.47 -12.55
N THR A 57 6.00 -3.40 -12.95
CA THR A 57 5.64 -2.30 -12.07
C THR A 57 4.32 -1.70 -12.52
N ASN A 58 3.47 -1.37 -11.55
CA ASN A 58 2.23 -0.63 -11.79
C ASN A 58 2.34 0.70 -11.07
N PHE A 59 2.16 1.79 -11.80
CA PHE A 59 2.29 3.14 -11.25
C PHE A 59 0.95 3.74 -10.90
N ALA A 60 0.90 4.42 -9.74
CA ALA A 60 -0.21 5.27 -9.34
C ALA A 60 -1.59 4.56 -9.32
N ALA A 61 -1.62 3.29 -8.89
CA ALA A 61 -2.84 2.50 -8.86
C ALA A 61 -3.98 3.18 -8.09
N HIS A 62 -3.68 4.00 -7.11
CA HIS A 62 -4.66 4.71 -6.30
C HIS A 62 -5.47 5.75 -7.09
N LEU A 63 -5.02 6.14 -8.28
CA LEU A 63 -5.71 7.13 -9.11
C LEU A 63 -6.82 6.52 -9.96
N TYR A 64 -6.75 5.21 -10.27
CA TYR A 64 -7.70 4.56 -11.18
C TYR A 64 -8.24 3.23 -10.69
N SER A 65 -7.79 2.72 -9.56
CA SER A 65 -8.29 1.48 -8.95
C SER A 65 -8.96 1.79 -7.61
N LYS A 66 -10.26 1.50 -7.50
CA LYS A 66 -11.01 1.75 -6.25
C LYS A 66 -10.39 1.04 -5.05
N PRO A 67 -10.04 -0.26 -5.12
CA PRO A 67 -9.41 -0.92 -3.97
C PRO A 67 -8.13 -0.24 -3.51
N PHE A 68 -7.27 0.15 -4.44
CA PHE A 68 -6.00 0.80 -4.09
C PHE A 68 -6.19 2.25 -3.67
N ALA A 69 -7.19 2.94 -4.21
CA ALA A 69 -7.56 4.28 -3.73
C ALA A 69 -8.02 4.23 -2.27
N LYS A 70 -8.84 3.25 -1.92
CA LYS A 70 -9.30 3.06 -0.54
C LYS A 70 -8.13 2.73 0.39
N LEU A 71 -7.21 1.87 -0.06
CA LEU A 71 -6.03 1.52 0.72
C LEU A 71 -5.18 2.76 1.02
N SER A 72 -4.95 3.61 0.03
CA SER A 72 -4.12 4.80 0.18
C SER A 72 -4.69 5.82 1.17
N ARG A 73 -5.99 5.75 1.44
CA ARG A 73 -6.69 6.64 2.39
C ARG A 73 -7.14 5.91 3.65
N HIS A 74 -6.81 4.64 3.78
CA HIS A 74 -7.28 3.85 4.92
C HIS A 74 -6.69 4.38 6.22
N PRO A 75 -7.51 4.56 7.29
CA PRO A 75 -7.01 5.08 8.56
C PRO A 75 -5.83 4.30 9.13
N ARG A 76 -5.81 2.98 8.96
CA ARG A 76 -4.69 2.14 9.44
C ARG A 76 -3.39 2.38 8.66
N MET A 77 -3.48 3.01 7.47
CA MET A 77 -2.30 3.44 6.72
C MET A 77 -1.92 4.87 7.07
N ILE A 78 -2.91 5.76 7.13
CA ILE A 78 -2.70 7.20 7.26
C ILE A 78 -2.33 7.61 8.70
N LYS A 79 -3.03 7.05 9.70
CA LYS A 79 -2.84 7.48 11.09
C LYS A 79 -1.42 7.27 11.61
N PRO A 80 -0.78 6.10 11.41
CA PRO A 80 0.61 5.94 11.83
C PRO A 80 1.56 6.91 11.13
N VAL A 81 1.34 7.16 9.84
CA VAL A 81 2.18 8.07 9.07
C VAL A 81 2.06 9.50 9.58
N GLU A 82 0.84 9.97 9.87
CA GLU A 82 0.63 11.29 10.45
C GLU A 82 1.32 11.43 11.80
N GLN A 83 1.27 10.38 12.63
CA GLN A 83 1.90 10.40 13.94
C GLN A 83 3.42 10.47 13.87
N LEU A 84 4.02 9.84 12.85
CA LEU A 84 5.47 9.80 12.70
C LEU A 84 6.01 11.00 11.95
N LEU A 85 5.30 11.46 10.91
CA LEU A 85 5.80 12.52 10.02
C LEU A 85 5.09 13.86 10.22
N GLY A 86 4.03 13.89 11.01
CA GLY A 86 3.24 15.09 11.21
C GLY A 86 2.19 15.29 10.12
N GLU A 87 1.28 16.23 10.34
CA GLU A 87 0.24 16.56 9.38
C GLU A 87 0.79 17.41 8.24
N ARG A 88 0.16 17.29 7.09
CA ARG A 88 0.48 18.10 5.91
C ARG A 88 0.08 19.54 6.11
#